data_a4d25c703629c0afb0fde784539a7e91
#
_entry.id   a4d25c703629c0afb0fde784539a7e91
#
_cell.length_a   1.000
_cell.length_b   1.000
_cell.length_c   1.000
_cell.angle_alpha   90.00
_cell.angle_beta   90.00
_cell.angle_gamma   90.00
#
_symmetry.space_group_name_H-M   'P 1'
#
loop_
_entity.id
_entity.type
_entity.pdbx_description
1 polymer ?
#
loop_
_entity_poly.entity_id
_entity_poly.type
_entity_poly.pdbx_seq_one_letter_code
_entity_poly.pdbx_strand_id
1 'polypeptide(L)'
;MRKCLLILFFAFAAAGASAAQIDTVAVCSTKMQREIPALVVVPDAGVGRRMPVLYLLHGFGGSYTTWQNITDLRPLADACGMIVVCPDGANSWYWDSPLDPASQFETFVAQELPDWIDARYLTIPSREGRAVTGLSMGGHGALWVALRHKDRFGAAGSTSGGVDIRPFPDSWEMKKQLGELKDNPERWNAHTVIRQAASLRDGELALIFDCGYQDFFYQVNLNLHEQLMRQGVGHDFLVRPGAHNAAYWSASLPCQMLFFQRWFARNAPPAGRDGLGAACGVYRRLDHRR
;
A
#
# COMPACT_ATOMS: atom_id res chain seq x y z
N MET A 1 53.40 -38.73 -32.12
CA MET A 1 52.90 -38.07 -30.90
C MET A 1 51.63 -37.32 -31.26
N ARG A 2 50.46 -37.91 -30.97
CA ARG A 2 49.09 -37.28 -31.19
C ARG A 2 48.76 -36.48 -29.96
N LYS A 3 48.60 -35.17 -30.11
CA LYS A 3 48.09 -34.29 -29.03
C LYS A 3 46.55 -34.36 -29.00
N CYS A 4 46.01 -34.99 -27.95
CA CYS A 4 44.57 -34.90 -27.67
C CYS A 4 44.25 -33.52 -27.11
N LEU A 5 43.43 -32.74 -27.81
CA LEU A 5 42.87 -31.47 -27.36
C LEU A 5 41.61 -31.79 -26.57
N LEU A 6 41.66 -31.58 -25.25
CA LEU A 6 40.50 -31.75 -24.36
C LEU A 6 39.69 -30.44 -24.44
N ILE A 7 38.53 -30.47 -25.09
CA ILE A 7 37.58 -29.35 -25.13
C ILE A 7 36.65 -29.50 -23.90
N LEU A 8 36.86 -28.65 -22.89
CA LEU A 8 35.92 -28.52 -21.77
C LEU A 8 34.68 -27.72 -22.23
N PHE A 9 33.56 -28.39 -22.35
CA PHE A 9 32.26 -27.72 -22.47
C PHE A 9 31.82 -27.19 -21.09
N PHE A 10 31.90 -25.88 -20.89
CA PHE A 10 31.18 -25.23 -19.78
C PHE A 10 29.70 -25.13 -20.16
N ALA A 11 28.89 -26.01 -19.59
CA ALA A 11 27.45 -25.84 -19.63
C ALA A 11 27.08 -24.66 -18.71
N PHE A 12 26.84 -23.47 -19.27
CA PHE A 12 26.17 -22.39 -18.57
C PHE A 12 24.73 -22.83 -18.37
N ALA A 13 24.40 -23.30 -17.16
CA ALA A 13 23.02 -23.38 -16.74
C ALA A 13 22.50 -21.94 -16.65
N ALA A 14 21.72 -21.50 -17.65
CA ALA A 14 20.94 -20.31 -17.55
C ALA A 14 19.93 -20.55 -16.41
N ALA A 15 20.24 -20.08 -15.22
CA ALA A 15 19.25 -19.92 -14.18
C ALA A 15 18.20 -18.96 -14.78
N GLY A 16 17.05 -19.48 -15.17
CA GLY A 16 15.93 -18.67 -15.61
C GLY A 16 15.67 -17.65 -14.52
N ALA A 17 15.83 -16.36 -14.83
CA ALA A 17 15.44 -15.30 -13.92
C ALA A 17 13.91 -15.43 -13.76
N SER A 18 13.47 -16.05 -12.67
CA SER A 18 12.08 -16.01 -12.26
C SER A 18 11.80 -14.55 -11.88
N ALA A 19 10.63 -14.05 -12.20
CA ALA A 19 10.19 -12.70 -11.87
C ALA A 19 8.96 -12.79 -10.99
N ALA A 20 8.76 -11.78 -10.15
CA ALA A 20 7.56 -11.66 -9.33
C ALA A 20 6.29 -11.99 -10.12
N GLN A 21 5.41 -12.76 -9.52
CA GLN A 21 4.12 -13.15 -10.12
C GLN A 21 3.06 -12.11 -9.80
N ILE A 22 2.13 -11.91 -10.74
CA ILE A 22 1.00 -11.01 -10.57
C ILE A 22 -0.28 -11.83 -10.64
N ASP A 23 -1.07 -11.77 -9.56
CA ASP A 23 -2.39 -12.35 -9.48
C ASP A 23 -3.45 -11.25 -9.45
N THR A 24 -4.55 -11.43 -10.18
CA THR A 24 -5.76 -10.62 -9.98
C THR A 24 -6.76 -11.45 -9.21
N VAL A 25 -7.18 -10.93 -8.07
CA VAL A 25 -8.05 -11.62 -7.13
C VAL A 25 -9.33 -10.82 -6.85
N ALA A 26 -10.39 -11.52 -6.47
CA ALA A 26 -11.62 -10.91 -5.98
C ALA A 26 -11.74 -11.19 -4.46
N VAL A 27 -11.75 -10.14 -3.67
CA VAL A 27 -11.83 -10.20 -2.21
C VAL A 27 -13.26 -9.88 -1.79
N CYS A 28 -13.94 -10.84 -1.16
CA CYS A 28 -15.28 -10.62 -0.67
C CYS A 28 -15.26 -9.69 0.55
N SER A 29 -15.88 -8.51 0.43
CA SER A 29 -16.18 -7.66 1.56
C SER A 29 -17.52 -8.08 2.17
N THR A 30 -17.49 -8.57 3.39
CA THR A 30 -18.69 -8.92 4.15
C THR A 30 -19.45 -7.67 4.58
N LYS A 31 -18.72 -6.58 4.85
CA LYS A 31 -19.30 -5.30 5.24
C LYS A 31 -20.09 -4.65 4.10
N MET A 32 -19.54 -4.71 2.87
CA MET A 32 -20.16 -4.12 1.68
C MET A 32 -20.98 -5.13 0.85
N GLN A 33 -21.01 -6.42 1.22
CA GLN A 33 -21.76 -7.48 0.53
C GLN A 33 -21.41 -7.60 -0.97
N ARG A 34 -20.13 -7.41 -1.31
CA ARG A 34 -19.66 -7.50 -2.72
C ARG A 34 -18.20 -7.92 -2.81
N GLU A 35 -17.81 -8.36 -3.99
CA GLU A 35 -16.40 -8.62 -4.30
C GLU A 35 -15.69 -7.35 -4.73
N ILE A 36 -14.50 -7.15 -4.20
CA ILE A 36 -13.60 -6.04 -4.51
C ILE A 36 -12.36 -6.60 -5.19
N PRO A 37 -12.05 -6.19 -6.42
CA PRO A 37 -10.86 -6.66 -7.10
C PRO A 37 -9.59 -6.11 -6.46
N ALA A 38 -8.53 -6.92 -6.47
CA ALA A 38 -7.20 -6.50 -6.06
C ALA A 38 -6.14 -7.17 -6.95
N LEU A 39 -5.03 -6.47 -7.17
CA LEU A 39 -3.84 -7.01 -7.80
C LEU A 39 -2.83 -7.36 -6.70
N VAL A 40 -2.27 -8.56 -6.75
CA VAL A 40 -1.29 -9.06 -5.78
C VAL A 40 0.00 -9.38 -6.53
N VAL A 41 1.10 -8.73 -6.15
CA VAL A 41 2.44 -9.00 -6.69
C VAL A 41 3.22 -9.78 -5.65
N VAL A 42 3.56 -11.03 -5.98
CA VAL A 42 4.30 -11.94 -5.10
C VAL A 42 5.74 -12.05 -5.60
N PRO A 43 6.75 -11.62 -4.83
CA PRO A 43 8.14 -11.73 -5.21
C PRO A 43 8.58 -13.18 -5.40
N ASP A 44 9.46 -13.42 -6.36
CA ASP A 44 10.02 -14.75 -6.60
C ASP A 44 10.86 -15.27 -5.40
N ALA A 45 11.61 -14.39 -4.77
CA ALA A 45 12.43 -14.72 -3.58
C ALA A 45 11.61 -15.14 -2.35
N GLY A 46 10.28 -15.03 -2.41
CA GLY A 46 9.34 -15.35 -1.33
C GLY A 46 8.83 -16.78 -1.29
N VAL A 47 9.19 -17.62 -2.25
CA VAL A 47 8.72 -18.99 -2.29
C VAL A 47 9.13 -19.76 -1.01
N GLY A 48 8.13 -20.20 -0.25
CA GLY A 48 8.33 -20.97 0.98
C GLY A 48 8.72 -20.17 2.24
N ARG A 49 8.63 -18.84 2.21
CA ARG A 49 8.90 -17.97 3.37
C ARG A 49 7.77 -17.00 3.62
N ARG A 50 7.54 -16.64 4.88
CA ARG A 50 6.62 -15.55 5.23
C ARG A 50 7.23 -14.22 4.85
N MET A 51 6.42 -13.36 4.23
CA MET A 51 6.84 -12.06 3.70
C MET A 51 6.04 -10.92 4.29
N PRO A 52 6.63 -9.74 4.45
CA PRO A 52 5.88 -8.56 4.76
C PRO A 52 5.00 -8.14 3.56
N VAL A 53 3.95 -7.37 3.86
CA VAL A 53 2.97 -6.92 2.86
C VAL A 53 2.91 -5.39 2.84
N LEU A 54 2.99 -4.83 1.64
CA LEU A 54 2.70 -3.42 1.36
C LEU A 54 1.35 -3.31 0.66
N TYR A 55 0.38 -2.66 1.29
CA TYR A 55 -0.89 -2.27 0.68
C TYR A 55 -0.70 -0.93 -0.04
N LEU A 56 -0.98 -0.90 -1.35
CA LEU A 56 -0.64 0.22 -2.24
C LEU A 56 -1.91 0.79 -2.88
N LEU A 57 -2.39 1.90 -2.33
CA LEU A 57 -3.70 2.48 -2.61
C LEU A 57 -3.67 3.44 -3.80
N HIS A 58 -4.69 3.36 -4.67
CA HIS A 58 -4.82 4.24 -5.84
C HIS A 58 -5.48 5.59 -5.52
N GLY A 59 -5.37 6.55 -6.43
CA GLY A 59 -6.00 7.87 -6.35
C GLY A 59 -7.45 7.90 -6.86
N PHE A 60 -8.09 9.05 -6.72
CA PHE A 60 -9.45 9.30 -7.22
C PHE A 60 -9.54 9.03 -8.74
N GLY A 61 -10.60 8.34 -9.16
CA GLY A 61 -10.81 7.93 -10.55
C GLY A 61 -9.93 6.77 -11.01
N GLY A 62 -9.10 6.21 -10.11
CA GLY A 62 -8.27 5.05 -10.38
C GLY A 62 -8.96 3.71 -10.08
N SER A 63 -8.16 2.65 -10.10
CA SER A 63 -8.58 1.28 -9.78
C SER A 63 -7.41 0.45 -9.25
N TYR A 64 -7.64 -0.81 -8.93
CA TYR A 64 -6.58 -1.77 -8.53
C TYR A 64 -5.44 -1.91 -9.55
N THR A 65 -5.62 -1.50 -10.82
CA THR A 65 -4.58 -1.55 -11.85
C THR A 65 -3.76 -0.25 -11.98
N THR A 66 -4.16 0.82 -11.28
CA THR A 66 -3.54 2.15 -11.44
C THR A 66 -2.03 2.12 -11.27
N TRP A 67 -1.53 1.51 -10.19
CA TRP A 67 -0.10 1.47 -9.92
C TRP A 67 0.67 0.64 -10.95
N GLN A 68 0.11 -0.50 -11.40
CA GLN A 68 0.66 -1.32 -12.47
C GLN A 68 0.78 -0.54 -13.80
N ASN A 69 -0.16 0.37 -14.06
CA ASN A 69 -0.14 1.23 -15.25
C ASN A 69 0.87 2.39 -15.13
N ILE A 70 1.22 2.80 -13.90
CA ILE A 70 2.20 3.85 -13.62
C ILE A 70 3.63 3.32 -13.69
N THR A 71 3.86 2.11 -13.13
CA THR A 71 5.19 1.50 -13.06
C THR A 71 5.09 -0.02 -12.96
N ASP A 72 6.08 -0.74 -13.48
CA ASP A 72 6.16 -2.20 -13.25
C ASP A 72 6.52 -2.48 -11.79
N LEU A 73 5.57 -3.09 -11.07
CA LEU A 73 5.72 -3.39 -9.65
C LEU A 73 6.60 -4.63 -9.39
N ARG A 74 6.80 -5.51 -10.37
CA ARG A 74 7.52 -6.77 -10.20
C ARG A 74 8.97 -6.58 -9.75
N PRO A 75 9.81 -5.80 -10.46
CA PRO A 75 11.20 -5.59 -10.04
C PRO A 75 11.31 -4.88 -8.69
N LEU A 76 10.34 -4.03 -8.35
CA LEU A 76 10.31 -3.35 -7.05
C LEU A 76 9.96 -4.32 -5.92
N ALA A 77 8.96 -5.18 -6.13
CA ALA A 77 8.58 -6.21 -5.16
C ALA A 77 9.73 -7.21 -4.92
N ASP A 78 10.39 -7.66 -6.00
CA ASP A 78 11.57 -8.56 -5.91
C ASP A 78 12.72 -7.89 -5.15
N ALA A 79 13.09 -6.67 -5.52
CA ALA A 79 14.20 -5.94 -4.90
C ALA A 79 13.97 -5.64 -3.41
N CYS A 80 12.72 -5.38 -3.03
CA CYS A 80 12.35 -5.05 -1.65
C CYS A 80 11.93 -6.27 -0.82
N GLY A 81 11.70 -7.42 -1.44
CA GLY A 81 11.33 -8.66 -0.75
C GLY A 81 10.00 -8.54 0.00
N MET A 82 8.98 -7.93 -0.60
CA MET A 82 7.66 -7.77 0.00
C MET A 82 6.54 -8.05 -1.00
N ILE A 83 5.45 -8.63 -0.53
CA ILE A 83 4.21 -8.75 -1.31
C ILE A 83 3.61 -7.34 -1.45
N VAL A 84 3.19 -6.98 -2.67
CA VAL A 84 2.48 -5.71 -2.91
C VAL A 84 1.04 -6.01 -3.27
N VAL A 85 0.10 -5.39 -2.57
CA VAL A 85 -1.35 -5.58 -2.75
C VAL A 85 -1.98 -4.25 -3.15
N CYS A 86 -2.55 -4.18 -4.34
CA CYS A 86 -3.24 -3.00 -4.87
C CYS A 86 -4.75 -3.27 -4.92
N PRO A 87 -5.52 -2.92 -3.88
CA PRO A 87 -6.98 -3.08 -3.90
C PRO A 87 -7.65 -1.99 -4.74
N ASP A 88 -8.84 -2.30 -5.27
CA ASP A 88 -9.77 -1.27 -5.68
C ASP A 88 -10.34 -0.55 -4.46
N GLY A 89 -10.37 0.75 -4.50
CA GLY A 89 -10.89 1.62 -3.44
C GLY A 89 -12.07 2.47 -3.92
N ALA A 90 -12.50 2.30 -5.17
CA ALA A 90 -13.47 3.18 -5.82
C ALA A 90 -13.10 4.67 -5.62
N ASN A 91 -14.08 5.56 -5.49
CA ASN A 91 -13.89 6.97 -5.15
C ASN A 91 -14.23 7.24 -3.67
N SER A 92 -13.88 6.31 -2.77
CA SER A 92 -14.32 6.27 -1.39
C SER A 92 -13.50 7.13 -0.43
N TRP A 93 -12.32 7.63 -0.84
CA TRP A 93 -11.32 8.22 0.05
C TRP A 93 -10.83 7.26 1.15
N TYR A 94 -11.17 5.97 0.99
CA TYR A 94 -10.88 4.89 1.94
C TYR A 94 -11.51 5.11 3.32
N TRP A 95 -12.66 5.79 3.34
CA TRP A 95 -13.49 5.94 4.53
C TRP A 95 -14.55 4.83 4.63
N ASP A 96 -15.00 4.57 5.83
CA ASP A 96 -16.33 4.03 6.04
C ASP A 96 -17.30 5.19 5.96
N SER A 97 -18.03 5.30 4.86
CA SER A 97 -18.92 6.43 4.63
C SER A 97 -20.05 6.45 5.66
N PRO A 98 -20.25 7.57 6.36
CA PRO A 98 -21.39 7.71 7.26
C PRO A 98 -22.74 7.88 6.52
N LEU A 99 -22.72 8.05 5.20
CA LEU A 99 -23.90 8.28 4.37
C LEU A 99 -24.23 7.12 3.45
N ASP A 100 -23.26 6.28 3.12
CA ASP A 100 -23.42 5.16 2.18
C ASP A 100 -22.90 3.85 2.79
N PRO A 101 -23.78 2.94 3.22
CA PRO A 101 -23.40 1.65 3.77
C PRO A 101 -22.71 0.73 2.74
N ALA A 102 -22.82 1.00 1.45
CA ALA A 102 -22.10 0.26 0.40
C ALA A 102 -20.68 0.77 0.16
N SER A 103 -20.24 1.82 0.89
CA SER A 103 -18.89 2.40 0.82
C SER A 103 -18.20 2.35 2.18
N GLN A 104 -17.70 1.15 2.56
CA GLN A 104 -17.08 0.87 3.86
C GLN A 104 -15.62 0.43 3.66
N PHE A 105 -14.84 1.31 3.04
CA PHE A 105 -13.49 0.97 2.57
C PHE A 105 -12.41 1.07 3.65
N GLU A 106 -12.65 1.78 4.76
CA GLU A 106 -11.77 1.74 5.93
C GLU A 106 -11.76 0.33 6.53
N THR A 107 -12.96 -0.22 6.82
CA THR A 107 -13.10 -1.60 7.30
C THR A 107 -12.49 -2.60 6.32
N PHE A 108 -12.75 -2.43 5.02
CA PHE A 108 -12.20 -3.31 4.00
C PHE A 108 -10.67 -3.33 4.01
N VAL A 109 -10.02 -2.18 3.93
CA VAL A 109 -8.55 -2.08 3.85
C VAL A 109 -7.87 -2.40 5.17
N ALA A 110 -8.49 -2.05 6.30
CA ALA A 110 -7.89 -2.28 7.61
C ALA A 110 -8.04 -3.72 8.12
N GLN A 111 -9.12 -4.41 7.74
CA GLN A 111 -9.49 -5.70 8.34
C GLN A 111 -9.68 -6.78 7.28
N GLU A 112 -10.71 -6.67 6.44
CA GLU A 112 -11.13 -7.74 5.53
C GLU A 112 -10.05 -8.14 4.51
N LEU A 113 -9.42 -7.17 3.88
CA LEU A 113 -8.35 -7.39 2.90
C LEU A 113 -7.10 -8.02 3.53
N PRO A 114 -6.54 -7.51 4.65
CA PRO A 114 -5.39 -8.15 5.30
C PRO A 114 -5.69 -9.58 5.76
N ASP A 115 -6.85 -9.84 6.34
CA ASP A 115 -7.24 -11.16 6.80
C ASP A 115 -7.39 -12.15 5.62
N TRP A 116 -7.94 -11.66 4.49
CA TRP A 116 -8.07 -12.46 3.27
C TRP A 116 -6.69 -12.79 2.65
N ILE A 117 -5.76 -11.82 2.63
CA ILE A 117 -4.39 -11.98 2.11
C ILE A 117 -3.61 -12.95 3.00
N ASP A 118 -3.65 -12.80 4.31
CA ASP A 118 -2.94 -13.66 5.26
C ASP A 118 -3.41 -15.13 5.19
N ALA A 119 -4.69 -15.35 4.86
CA ALA A 119 -5.24 -16.69 4.70
C ALA A 119 -4.78 -17.39 3.40
N ARG A 120 -4.27 -16.68 2.41
CA ARG A 120 -3.95 -17.20 1.06
C ARG A 120 -2.51 -17.10 0.66
N TYR A 121 -1.76 -16.19 1.23
CA TYR A 121 -0.35 -15.97 0.95
C TYR A 121 0.49 -16.17 2.21
N LEU A 122 1.74 -16.55 2.05
CA LEU A 122 2.68 -16.69 3.18
C LEU A 122 3.12 -15.30 3.63
N THR A 123 2.32 -14.67 4.48
CA THR A 123 2.56 -13.34 5.02
C THR A 123 3.06 -13.39 6.45
N ILE A 124 3.60 -12.28 6.94
CA ILE A 124 3.83 -12.02 8.36
C ILE A 124 2.55 -11.36 8.91
N PRO A 125 1.64 -12.11 9.59
CA PRO A 125 0.29 -11.65 9.92
C PRO A 125 0.25 -10.78 11.20
N SER A 126 1.18 -9.84 11.30
CA SER A 126 1.25 -8.89 12.41
C SER A 126 1.45 -7.46 11.90
N ARG A 127 1.27 -6.47 12.75
CA ARG A 127 1.48 -5.07 12.39
C ARG A 127 2.92 -4.79 11.92
N GLU A 128 3.88 -5.53 12.46
CA GLU A 128 5.30 -5.45 12.09
C GLU A 128 5.58 -6.00 10.69
N GLY A 129 4.68 -6.80 10.15
CA GLY A 129 4.70 -7.31 8.78
C GLY A 129 3.83 -6.52 7.79
N ARG A 130 3.16 -5.44 8.20
CA ARG A 130 2.23 -4.69 7.34
C ARG A 130 2.55 -3.21 7.26
N ALA A 131 2.60 -2.70 6.02
CA ALA A 131 2.66 -1.29 5.71
C ALA A 131 1.57 -0.92 4.71
N VAL A 132 1.18 0.34 4.68
CA VAL A 132 0.22 0.88 3.72
C VAL A 132 0.70 2.21 3.18
N THR A 133 0.60 2.42 1.87
CA THR A 133 0.88 3.70 1.22
C THR A 133 -0.02 3.89 0.01
N GLY A 134 0.05 5.04 -0.62
CA GLY A 134 -0.75 5.32 -1.81
C GLY A 134 -0.51 6.70 -2.36
N LEU A 135 -1.14 6.98 -3.49
CA LEU A 135 -1.08 8.28 -4.16
C LEU A 135 -2.38 9.08 -3.98
N SER A 136 -2.31 10.39 -3.83
CA SER A 136 -3.46 11.30 -3.86
C SER A 136 -4.54 10.91 -2.82
N MET A 137 -5.76 10.56 -3.26
CA MET A 137 -6.79 9.94 -2.43
C MET A 137 -6.26 8.70 -1.68
N GLY A 138 -5.43 7.87 -2.34
CA GLY A 138 -4.79 6.70 -1.71
C GLY A 138 -3.74 7.08 -0.68
N GLY A 139 -3.04 8.20 -0.87
CA GLY A 139 -2.12 8.76 0.13
C GLY A 139 -2.85 9.25 1.39
N HIS A 140 -4.01 9.89 1.20
CA HIS A 140 -4.95 10.18 2.30
C HIS A 140 -5.38 8.88 2.99
N GLY A 141 -5.90 7.92 2.21
CA GLY A 141 -6.44 6.67 2.72
C GLY A 141 -5.41 5.85 3.49
N ALA A 142 -4.18 5.80 3.02
CA ALA A 142 -3.10 5.08 3.68
C ALA A 142 -2.80 5.64 5.08
N LEU A 143 -2.63 6.96 5.19
CA LEU A 143 -2.43 7.59 6.49
C LEU A 143 -3.68 7.53 7.37
N TRP A 144 -4.87 7.71 6.78
CA TRP A 144 -6.15 7.59 7.47
C TRP A 144 -6.31 6.23 8.15
N VAL A 145 -6.15 5.16 7.37
CA VAL A 145 -6.28 3.78 7.84
C VAL A 145 -5.23 3.46 8.90
N ALA A 146 -3.95 3.79 8.66
CA ALA A 146 -2.88 3.46 9.60
C ALA A 146 -2.99 4.20 10.93
N LEU A 147 -3.37 5.47 10.92
CA LEU A 147 -3.55 6.27 12.14
C LEU A 147 -4.67 5.72 13.04
N ARG A 148 -5.70 5.15 12.44
CA ARG A 148 -6.88 4.62 13.14
C ARG A 148 -6.74 3.14 13.51
N HIS A 149 -5.87 2.41 12.79
CA HIS A 149 -5.66 0.96 12.95
C HIS A 149 -4.17 0.66 13.18
N LYS A 150 -3.57 1.32 14.19
CA LYS A 150 -2.15 1.13 14.59
C LYS A 150 -1.84 -0.28 15.09
N ASP A 151 -2.86 -1.01 15.48
CA ASP A 151 -2.79 -2.44 15.82
C ASP A 151 -2.63 -3.34 14.58
N ARG A 152 -3.01 -2.84 13.40
CA ARG A 152 -2.96 -3.59 12.14
C ARG A 152 -1.76 -3.22 11.27
N PHE A 153 -1.32 -1.97 11.30
CA PHE A 153 -0.21 -1.43 10.50
C PHE A 153 0.87 -0.83 11.38
N GLY A 154 2.12 -1.16 11.11
CA GLY A 154 3.26 -0.59 11.84
C GLY A 154 3.97 0.54 11.08
N ALA A 155 3.75 0.63 9.76
CA ALA A 155 4.30 1.68 8.92
C ALA A 155 3.28 2.20 7.92
N ALA A 156 3.36 3.49 7.59
CA ALA A 156 2.49 4.12 6.60
C ALA A 156 3.23 5.16 5.76
N GLY A 157 2.74 5.33 4.53
CA GLY A 157 3.25 6.34 3.63
C GLY A 157 2.16 7.09 2.90
N SER A 158 2.58 8.15 2.19
CA SER A 158 1.69 8.95 1.35
C SER A 158 2.49 9.65 0.26
N THR A 159 2.07 9.55 -0.98
CA THR A 159 2.61 10.34 -2.09
C THR A 159 1.56 11.31 -2.56
N SER A 160 1.85 12.62 -2.54
CA SER A 160 0.90 13.66 -2.96
C SER A 160 -0.47 13.53 -2.29
N GLY A 161 -0.52 13.14 -1.01
CA GLY A 161 -1.78 12.82 -0.32
C GLY A 161 -2.63 14.04 0.00
N GLY A 162 -3.96 13.90 -0.10
CA GLY A 162 -4.92 14.90 0.35
C GLY A 162 -5.07 14.91 1.88
N VAL A 163 -3.99 15.19 2.62
CA VAL A 163 -3.92 15.03 4.08
C VAL A 163 -4.74 16.05 4.87
N ASP A 164 -5.09 17.17 4.22
CA ASP A 164 -6.14 18.08 4.68
C ASP A 164 -7.12 18.35 3.53
N ILE A 165 -8.32 17.82 3.64
CA ILE A 165 -9.35 17.88 2.60
C ILE A 165 -10.21 19.14 2.66
N ARG A 166 -10.20 19.87 3.78
CA ARG A 166 -11.10 21.00 4.05
C ARG A 166 -10.92 22.19 3.11
N PRO A 167 -9.71 22.46 2.56
CA PRO A 167 -9.55 23.51 1.54
C PRO A 167 -10.20 23.18 0.18
N PHE A 168 -10.67 21.92 -0.02
CA PHE A 168 -11.15 21.41 -1.31
C PHE A 168 -12.58 20.84 -1.25
N PRO A 169 -13.57 21.53 -0.63
CA PRO A 169 -14.84 20.91 -0.28
C PRO A 169 -15.70 20.45 -1.47
N ASP A 170 -15.49 21.07 -2.64
CA ASP A 170 -16.27 20.77 -3.85
C ASP A 170 -15.55 19.81 -4.82
N SER A 171 -14.41 19.26 -4.41
CA SER A 171 -13.55 18.45 -5.26
C SER A 171 -13.76 16.95 -4.99
N TRP A 172 -13.46 16.12 -6.01
CA TRP A 172 -13.31 14.66 -5.92
C TRP A 172 -14.44 13.95 -5.17
N GLU A 173 -15.66 14.42 -5.35
CA GLU A 173 -16.90 13.80 -4.81
C GLU A 173 -16.93 13.58 -3.29
N MET A 174 -16.04 14.21 -2.52
CA MET A 174 -15.96 14.02 -1.07
C MET A 174 -17.30 14.30 -0.36
N LYS A 175 -18.06 15.28 -0.86
CA LYS A 175 -19.39 15.60 -0.31
C LYS A 175 -20.42 14.47 -0.50
N LYS A 176 -20.24 13.56 -1.44
CA LYS A 176 -21.09 12.37 -1.55
C LYS A 176 -20.88 11.42 -0.36
N GLN A 177 -19.66 11.41 0.17
CA GLN A 177 -19.30 10.58 1.33
C GLN A 177 -19.57 11.28 2.67
N LEU A 178 -19.39 12.60 2.74
CA LEU A 178 -19.39 13.35 3.99
C LEU A 178 -20.53 14.36 4.14
N GLY A 179 -21.31 14.65 3.07
CA GLY A 179 -22.23 15.79 3.00
C GLY A 179 -21.50 17.10 2.77
N GLU A 180 -22.22 18.19 2.60
CA GLU A 180 -21.63 19.52 2.40
C GLU A 180 -20.84 19.96 3.62
N LEU A 181 -19.65 20.53 3.40
CA LEU A 181 -18.76 20.99 4.50
C LEU A 181 -19.46 22.01 5.41
N LYS A 182 -20.18 22.97 4.81
CA LYS A 182 -20.88 24.04 5.55
C LYS A 182 -21.92 23.50 6.56
N ASP A 183 -22.55 22.36 6.23
CA ASP A 183 -23.60 21.74 7.04
C ASP A 183 -23.03 20.64 7.97
N ASN A 184 -21.81 20.15 7.71
CA ASN A 184 -21.18 19.04 8.42
C ASN A 184 -19.71 19.30 8.78
N PRO A 185 -19.33 20.45 9.35
CA PRO A 185 -17.92 20.80 9.57
C PRO A 185 -17.20 19.82 10.49
N GLU A 186 -17.88 19.30 11.52
CA GLU A 186 -17.29 18.33 12.45
C GLU A 186 -17.03 16.98 11.78
N ARG A 187 -17.90 16.55 10.87
CA ARG A 187 -17.69 15.33 10.10
C ARG A 187 -16.46 15.45 9.19
N TRP A 188 -16.30 16.58 8.51
CA TRP A 188 -15.10 16.83 7.70
C TRP A 188 -13.84 16.90 8.55
N ASN A 189 -13.87 17.55 9.70
CA ASN A 189 -12.77 17.54 10.66
C ASN A 189 -12.41 16.11 11.09
N ALA A 190 -13.41 15.31 11.44
CA ALA A 190 -13.22 13.94 11.89
C ALA A 190 -12.65 13.02 10.80
N HIS A 191 -12.83 13.33 9.51
CA HIS A 191 -12.34 12.55 8.36
C HIS A 191 -11.09 13.14 7.71
N THR A 192 -10.35 13.99 8.40
CA THR A 192 -9.14 14.66 7.89
C THR A 192 -7.88 14.10 8.56
N VAL A 193 -6.91 13.65 7.75
CA VAL A 193 -5.67 13.01 8.24
C VAL A 193 -4.91 13.90 9.23
N ILE A 194 -4.69 15.18 8.89
CA ILE A 194 -3.94 16.08 9.79
C ILE A 194 -4.60 16.22 11.17
N ARG A 195 -5.92 16.08 11.25
CA ARG A 195 -6.64 16.09 12.53
C ARG A 195 -6.47 14.77 13.28
N GLN A 196 -6.49 13.63 12.60
CA GLN A 196 -6.21 12.33 13.21
C GLN A 196 -4.76 12.25 13.71
N ALA A 197 -3.81 12.78 12.96
CA ALA A 197 -2.40 12.84 13.33
C ALA A 197 -2.13 13.69 14.60
N ALA A 198 -3.06 14.55 15.01
CA ALA A 198 -2.89 15.39 16.20
C ALA A 198 -2.72 14.59 17.51
N SER A 199 -3.19 13.35 17.56
CA SER A 199 -3.05 12.46 18.73
C SER A 199 -1.90 11.46 18.60
N LEU A 200 -1.18 11.45 17.48
CA LEU A 200 -0.09 10.50 17.24
C LEU A 200 1.11 10.81 18.16
N ARG A 201 1.69 9.77 18.73
CA ARG A 201 2.91 9.82 19.53
C ARG A 201 4.09 9.25 18.77
N ASP A 202 5.28 9.72 19.08
CA ASP A 202 6.51 9.19 18.50
C ASP A 202 6.64 7.66 18.73
N GLY A 203 7.06 6.95 17.67
CA GLY A 203 7.23 5.50 17.68
C GLY A 203 5.95 4.68 17.52
N GLU A 204 4.73 5.27 17.52
CA GLU A 204 3.49 4.51 17.30
C GLU A 204 3.34 4.00 15.86
N LEU A 205 3.83 4.77 14.88
CA LEU A 205 3.89 4.42 13.46
C LEU A 205 5.21 4.90 12.85
N ALA A 206 5.80 4.12 11.97
CA ALA A 206 6.85 4.60 11.08
C ALA A 206 6.20 5.32 9.88
N LEU A 207 6.58 6.56 9.65
CA LEU A 207 5.93 7.43 8.67
C LEU A 207 6.91 7.92 7.61
N ILE A 208 6.48 7.82 6.34
CA ILE A 208 7.11 8.50 5.21
C ILE A 208 6.05 9.14 4.34
N PHE A 209 6.22 10.40 3.96
CA PHE A 209 5.37 11.00 2.97
C PHE A 209 6.13 12.00 2.09
N ASP A 210 5.62 12.23 0.92
CA ASP A 210 6.26 13.10 -0.06
C ASP A 210 5.24 13.85 -0.89
N CYS A 211 5.66 15.02 -1.40
CA CYS A 211 4.86 15.82 -2.29
C CYS A 211 5.75 16.67 -3.20
N GLY A 212 5.40 16.75 -4.49
CA GLY A 212 6.05 17.68 -5.39
C GLY A 212 5.72 19.13 -5.04
N TYR A 213 6.70 20.03 -5.09
CA TYR A 213 6.44 21.42 -4.72
C TYR A 213 5.57 22.19 -5.72
N GLN A 214 5.26 21.60 -6.89
CA GLN A 214 4.32 22.14 -7.88
C GLN A 214 2.93 21.48 -7.76
N ASP A 215 2.75 20.57 -6.80
CA ASP A 215 1.50 19.88 -6.53
C ASP A 215 0.55 20.79 -5.74
N PHE A 216 -0.74 20.75 -6.07
CA PHE A 216 -1.75 21.53 -5.35
C PHE A 216 -1.96 21.06 -3.90
N PHE A 217 -1.55 19.84 -3.56
CA PHE A 217 -1.53 19.33 -2.18
C PHE A 217 -0.23 19.63 -1.43
N TYR A 218 0.74 20.34 -2.05
CA TYR A 218 2.02 20.60 -1.40
C TYR A 218 1.85 21.29 -0.03
N GLN A 219 1.06 22.36 0.02
CA GLN A 219 0.89 23.12 1.26
C GLN A 219 0.27 22.29 2.40
N VAL A 220 -0.72 21.47 2.10
CA VAL A 220 -1.34 20.65 3.15
C VAL A 220 -0.41 19.54 3.67
N ASN A 221 0.49 19.02 2.82
CA ASN A 221 1.53 18.09 3.24
C ASN A 221 2.62 18.79 4.06
N LEU A 222 3.02 20.01 3.68
CA LEU A 222 3.93 20.83 4.50
C LEU A 222 3.33 21.12 5.88
N ASN A 223 2.05 21.46 5.96
CA ASN A 223 1.37 21.70 7.23
C ASN A 223 1.35 20.45 8.13
N LEU A 224 1.17 19.25 7.55
CA LEU A 224 1.26 17.98 8.28
C LEU A 224 2.67 17.76 8.82
N HIS A 225 3.69 17.98 7.97
CA HIS A 225 5.11 17.90 8.38
C HIS A 225 5.39 18.80 9.58
N GLU A 226 5.04 20.08 9.49
CA GLU A 226 5.24 21.03 10.57
C GLU A 226 4.49 20.67 11.86
N GLN A 227 3.28 20.10 11.71
CA GLN A 227 2.52 19.62 12.87
C GLN A 227 3.25 18.47 13.56
N LEU A 228 3.68 17.45 12.81
CA LEU A 228 4.41 16.30 13.36
C LEU A 228 5.74 16.71 13.99
N MET A 229 6.45 17.67 13.38
CA MET A 229 7.66 18.26 13.96
C MET A 229 7.38 18.92 15.34
N ARG A 230 6.31 19.71 15.43
CA ARG A 230 5.92 20.35 16.72
C ARG A 230 5.50 19.33 17.77
N GLN A 231 4.97 18.18 17.37
CA GLN A 231 4.59 17.07 18.26
C GLN A 231 5.80 16.20 18.68
N GLY A 232 6.97 16.38 18.04
CA GLY A 232 8.13 15.51 18.24
C GLY A 232 7.97 14.12 17.67
N VAL A 233 7.11 13.94 16.65
CA VAL A 233 6.89 12.65 15.97
C VAL A 233 7.88 12.48 14.83
N GLY A 234 8.72 11.44 14.93
CA GLY A 234 9.69 11.08 13.90
C GLY A 234 9.01 10.63 12.58
N HIS A 235 9.44 11.20 11.46
CA HIS A 235 8.92 10.88 10.13
C HIS A 235 9.88 11.34 9.04
N ASP A 236 9.80 10.69 7.87
CA ASP A 236 10.49 11.16 6.66
C ASP A 236 9.53 12.00 5.83
N PHE A 237 9.91 13.25 5.51
CA PHE A 237 9.20 14.10 4.57
C PHE A 237 10.11 14.47 3.40
N LEU A 238 9.72 14.05 2.18
CA LEU A 238 10.50 14.28 0.97
C LEU A 238 9.81 15.32 0.07
N VAL A 239 10.56 16.33 -0.33
CA VAL A 239 10.09 17.36 -1.27
C VAL A 239 11.00 17.37 -2.48
N ARG A 240 10.40 17.28 -3.65
CA ARG A 240 11.11 17.24 -4.94
C ARG A 240 10.41 18.10 -6.00
N PRO A 241 11.12 18.47 -7.10
CA PRO A 241 10.45 18.99 -8.29
C PRO A 241 9.40 18.01 -8.79
N GLY A 242 8.21 18.50 -9.12
CA GLY A 242 7.12 17.71 -9.67
C GLY A 242 5.75 18.20 -9.26
N ALA A 243 4.75 17.72 -9.97
CA ALA A 243 3.34 18.05 -9.81
C ALA A 243 2.49 16.79 -9.58
N HIS A 244 1.19 16.95 -9.46
CA HIS A 244 0.23 15.87 -9.21
C HIS A 244 0.04 14.98 -10.44
N ASN A 245 1.00 14.11 -10.74
CA ASN A 245 0.97 13.26 -11.94
C ASN A 245 1.75 11.96 -11.79
N ALA A 246 1.52 11.04 -12.74
CA ALA A 246 2.12 9.70 -12.77
C ALA A 246 3.66 9.73 -12.79
N ALA A 247 4.28 10.71 -13.44
CA ALA A 247 5.75 10.81 -13.49
C ALA A 247 6.33 11.05 -12.09
N TYR A 248 5.70 11.91 -11.29
CA TYR A 248 6.10 12.13 -9.91
C TYR A 248 5.90 10.88 -9.05
N TRP A 249 4.73 10.24 -9.13
CA TRP A 249 4.39 9.08 -8.32
C TRP A 249 5.26 7.87 -8.64
N SER A 250 5.56 7.64 -9.92
CA SER A 250 6.49 6.59 -10.36
C SER A 250 7.90 6.77 -9.77
N ALA A 251 8.40 8.02 -9.74
CA ALA A 251 9.70 8.34 -9.16
C ALA A 251 9.70 8.28 -7.62
N SER A 252 8.55 8.43 -6.98
CA SER A 252 8.37 8.46 -5.54
C SER A 252 8.33 7.05 -4.92
N LEU A 253 7.61 6.13 -5.57
CA LEU A 253 7.36 4.79 -5.03
C LEU A 253 8.63 4.03 -4.61
N PRO A 254 9.75 4.00 -5.38
CA PRO A 254 10.96 3.30 -4.96
C PRO A 254 11.55 3.83 -3.64
N CYS A 255 11.46 5.13 -3.38
CA CYS A 255 11.93 5.73 -2.12
C CYS A 255 11.10 5.25 -0.93
N GLN A 256 9.78 5.21 -1.08
CA GLN A 256 8.88 4.71 -0.05
C GLN A 256 9.05 3.21 0.17
N MET A 257 9.19 2.41 -0.89
CA MET A 257 9.43 0.97 -0.76
C MET A 257 10.75 0.66 -0.05
N LEU A 258 11.81 1.43 -0.30
CA LEU A 258 13.08 1.31 0.42
C LEU A 258 12.92 1.64 1.91
N PHE A 259 12.12 2.67 2.25
CA PHE A 259 11.81 2.98 3.64
C PHE A 259 11.11 1.81 4.33
N PHE A 260 10.06 1.23 3.71
CA PHE A 260 9.34 0.08 4.25
C PHE A 260 10.23 -1.16 4.35
N GLN A 261 11.06 -1.44 3.35
CA GLN A 261 12.03 -2.54 3.39
C GLN A 261 12.93 -2.44 4.64
N ARG A 262 13.48 -1.25 4.90
CA ARG A 262 14.34 -1.01 6.07
C ARG A 262 13.57 -1.14 7.38
N TRP A 263 12.33 -0.70 7.39
CA TRP A 263 11.47 -0.82 8.57
C TRP A 263 11.14 -2.30 8.84
N PHE A 264 10.73 -3.07 7.85
CA PHE A 264 10.46 -4.49 7.96
C PHE A 264 11.70 -5.28 8.42
N ALA A 265 12.87 -4.97 7.87
CA ALA A 265 14.12 -5.63 8.25
C ALA A 265 14.48 -5.46 9.74
N ARG A 266 14.00 -4.38 10.38
CA ARG A 266 14.24 -4.10 11.80
C ARG A 266 13.16 -4.63 12.72
N ASN A 267 11.91 -4.70 12.27
CA ASN A 267 10.74 -4.88 13.12
C ASN A 267 9.98 -6.17 12.85
N ALA A 268 9.97 -6.66 11.60
CA ALA A 268 9.28 -7.90 11.29
C ALA A 268 9.99 -9.09 11.97
N PRO A 269 9.23 -10.02 12.56
CA PRO A 269 9.82 -11.23 13.11
C PRO A 269 10.60 -11.97 12.01
N PRO A 270 11.72 -12.64 12.34
CA PRO A 270 12.48 -13.41 11.37
C PRO A 270 11.56 -14.41 10.69
N ALA A 271 11.67 -14.53 9.37
CA ALA A 271 10.90 -15.48 8.58
C ALA A 271 11.20 -16.89 9.12
N GLY A 272 10.35 -17.40 10.03
CA GLY A 272 10.44 -18.77 10.52
C GLY A 272 10.31 -19.70 9.31
N ARG A 273 11.21 -20.66 9.19
CA ARG A 273 10.94 -21.86 8.39
C ARG A 273 9.89 -22.62 9.17
N ASP A 274 8.62 -22.35 8.92
CA ASP A 274 7.57 -23.20 9.44
C ASP A 274 7.82 -24.57 8.83
N GLY A 275 8.10 -25.54 9.70
CA GLY A 275 8.23 -26.93 9.31
C GLY A 275 7.01 -27.30 8.48
N LEU A 276 7.21 -27.99 7.38
CA LEU A 276 6.19 -28.57 6.50
C LEU A 276 5.17 -29.35 7.35
N GLY A 277 4.14 -28.67 7.82
CA GLY A 277 3.03 -29.18 8.59
C GLY A 277 1.73 -28.64 8.00
N ALA A 278 1.19 -29.41 7.04
CA ALA A 278 -0.21 -29.47 6.63
C ALA A 278 -0.93 -28.16 6.29
N ALA A 279 -0.82 -27.70 5.04
CA ALA A 279 -1.96 -27.24 4.23
C ALA A 279 -1.53 -27.14 2.77
N CYS A 280 -1.34 -28.26 2.11
CA CYS A 280 -1.36 -28.32 0.64
C CYS A 280 -2.82 -28.20 0.19
N GLY A 281 -3.32 -26.99 0.15
CA GLY A 281 -4.62 -26.62 -0.41
C GLY A 281 -4.44 -26.29 -1.88
N VAL A 282 -4.84 -27.20 -2.71
CA VAL A 282 -4.90 -27.24 -4.17
C VAL A 282 -5.26 -25.87 -4.78
N TYR A 283 -4.32 -25.26 -5.46
CA TYR A 283 -4.59 -24.20 -6.45
C TYR A 283 -5.45 -24.80 -7.57
N ARG A 284 -6.77 -24.63 -7.53
CA ARG A 284 -7.63 -24.80 -8.70
C ARG A 284 -7.57 -23.51 -9.51
N ARG A 285 -6.85 -23.57 -10.64
CA ARG A 285 -7.03 -22.61 -11.73
C ARG A 285 -8.49 -22.66 -12.17
N LEU A 286 -9.17 -21.54 -12.10
CA LEU A 286 -10.43 -21.36 -12.84
C LEU A 286 -10.05 -21.17 -14.31
N ASP A 287 -10.15 -22.25 -15.07
CA ASP A 287 -10.06 -22.22 -16.53
C ASP A 287 -11.31 -21.49 -17.06
N HIS A 288 -11.13 -20.26 -17.52
CA HIS A 288 -12.12 -19.59 -18.34
C HIS A 288 -12.09 -20.18 -19.75
N ARG A 289 -12.77 -21.31 -19.96
CA ARG A 289 -13.30 -21.72 -21.26
C ARG A 289 -14.81 -21.86 -21.15
N ARG A 290 -15.51 -20.86 -21.61
CA ARG A 290 -16.66 -20.85 -22.52
C ARG A 290 -17.30 -19.47 -22.59
#